data_2258183ebb6534b80fb495ba051a9ff1
#
_entry.id   2258183ebb6534b80fb495ba051a9ff1
#
_cell.length_a   1.000
_cell.length_b   1.000
_cell.length_c   1.000
_cell.angle_alpha   90.00
_cell.angle_beta   90.00
_cell.angle_gamma   90.00
#
_symmetry.space_group_name_H-M   'P 1'
#
loop_
_entity.id
_entity.type
_entity.pdbx_description
1 polymer ?
#
loop_
_entity_poly.entity_id
_entity_poly.type
_entity_poly.pdbx_seq_one_letter_code
_entity_poly.pdbx_strand_id
1 'polypeptide(L)'
;MSNTRFNAGRALPTRYEPHTPARIAASRPSSRSLSRTIIAVTTSVTMLAGVATTAAPSQALDLRPKGVDVASHQHPFGTRVDWRQVRLNGYSFALIKATEGTQYTNPFFEQNRREARRSAMIIGTYHYARPDQSPIRQALHYADTIQCQDNPLDMPPVLDIETTGGLGPILLQAWTAVFLNTLNIRCGTNTMIYTYPHFWRTAMRNTPLFSFAPLWIADYNGQDRPSKPLPGGWTSWKIWQYTSLGQVPGISAVVDLNRFNGGYVGLAAMSLRQELVPTIPTVSVNGQWRIHPGFLRQTMRLVQHGKKVQPRMVRADTRISPDLYKIKAR
;
A
#
# COMPACT_ATOMS: atom_id res chain seq x y z
N MET A 1 10.55 46.15 36.10
CA MET A 1 9.74 45.25 36.97
C MET A 1 8.44 44.95 36.29
N SER A 2 8.29 43.83 35.66
CA SER A 2 7.09 43.00 35.56
C SER A 2 7.40 41.80 34.67
N ASN A 3 7.46 40.64 35.37
CA ASN A 3 7.64 39.33 34.75
C ASN A 3 6.31 38.87 34.13
N THR A 4 6.30 38.51 32.86
CA THR A 4 5.20 37.72 32.26
C THR A 4 5.77 36.39 31.81
N ARG A 5 5.41 35.32 32.57
CA ARG A 5 5.74 33.92 32.28
C ARG A 5 4.93 33.44 31.08
N PHE A 6 5.61 32.97 30.05
CA PHE A 6 5.00 32.18 28.98
C PHE A 6 4.75 30.75 29.46
N ASN A 7 3.49 30.38 29.44
CA ASN A 7 3.01 29.04 29.78
C ASN A 7 3.08 28.19 28.53
N ALA A 8 3.99 27.20 28.50
CA ALA A 8 4.11 26.25 27.40
C ALA A 8 2.98 25.22 27.48
N GLY A 9 1.99 25.34 26.60
CA GLY A 9 0.93 24.37 26.42
C GLY A 9 1.49 23.04 25.91
N ARG A 10 1.35 21.99 26.69
CA ARG A 10 1.65 20.59 26.33
C ARG A 10 0.72 20.16 25.20
N ALA A 11 1.28 19.84 24.03
CA ALA A 11 0.60 19.05 23.01
C ALA A 11 0.57 17.59 23.46
N LEU A 12 -0.62 17.04 23.62
CA LEU A 12 -0.85 15.61 23.90
C LEU A 12 -0.62 14.81 22.60
N PRO A 13 0.08 13.68 22.66
CA PRO A 13 0.18 12.80 21.49
C PRO A 13 -1.16 12.09 21.28
N THR A 14 -1.70 12.17 20.06
CA THR A 14 -2.85 11.37 19.64
C THR A 14 -2.48 9.89 19.71
N ARG A 15 -3.09 9.18 20.66
CA ARG A 15 -3.02 7.73 20.75
C ARG A 15 -3.70 7.10 19.56
N TYR A 16 -2.94 6.39 18.77
CA TYR A 16 -3.46 5.43 17.79
C TYR A 16 -3.90 4.18 18.56
N GLU A 17 -5.19 3.88 18.57
CA GLU A 17 -5.70 2.60 19.06
C GLU A 17 -5.70 1.57 17.92
N PRO A 18 -4.99 0.45 18.07
CA PRO A 18 -5.10 -0.65 17.12
C PRO A 18 -6.43 -1.37 17.33
N HIS A 19 -7.20 -1.56 16.27
CA HIS A 19 -8.39 -2.40 16.28
C HIS A 19 -8.00 -3.84 16.61
N THR A 20 -8.39 -4.29 17.79
CA THR A 20 -8.22 -5.66 18.26
C THR A 20 -9.27 -6.55 17.57
N PRO A 21 -8.91 -7.61 16.87
CA PRO A 21 -9.89 -8.59 16.41
C PRO A 21 -10.40 -9.44 17.57
N ALA A 22 -11.71 -9.68 17.58
CA ALA A 22 -12.41 -10.47 18.58
C ALA A 22 -11.80 -11.89 18.73
N ARG A 23 -11.51 -12.25 19.98
CA ARG A 23 -11.08 -13.61 20.38
C ARG A 23 -12.21 -14.61 20.14
N ILE A 24 -11.99 -15.56 19.25
CA ILE A 24 -12.78 -16.77 19.16
C ILE A 24 -12.28 -17.74 20.24
N ALA A 25 -13.15 -18.02 21.21
CA ALA A 25 -12.86 -18.95 22.29
C ALA A 25 -12.82 -20.39 21.74
N ALA A 26 -11.68 -21.06 21.88
CA ALA A 26 -11.54 -22.48 21.60
C ALA A 26 -12.00 -23.27 22.83
N SER A 27 -13.07 -24.07 22.65
CA SER A 27 -13.55 -25.03 23.64
C SER A 27 -12.66 -26.28 23.65
N ARG A 28 -12.13 -26.62 24.80
CA ARG A 28 -11.40 -27.87 25.06
C ARG A 28 -12.37 -29.04 25.26
N PRO A 29 -12.15 -30.21 24.69
CA PRO A 29 -12.86 -31.42 25.09
C PRO A 29 -12.18 -32.07 26.31
N SER A 30 -12.98 -32.40 27.32
CA SER A 30 -12.58 -33.09 28.53
C SER A 30 -12.34 -34.60 28.25
N SER A 31 -11.20 -35.11 28.73
CA SER A 31 -10.89 -36.51 28.78
C SER A 31 -11.65 -37.20 29.94
N ARG A 32 -12.40 -38.26 29.67
CA ARG A 32 -12.80 -39.24 30.67
C ARG A 32 -12.27 -40.63 30.28
N SER A 33 -11.39 -41.11 31.09
CA SER A 33 -10.89 -42.48 31.18
C SER A 33 -12.01 -43.43 31.56
N LEU A 34 -12.12 -44.57 30.87
CA LEU A 34 -12.70 -45.78 31.41
C LEU A 34 -11.95 -47.01 30.87
N SER A 35 -11.19 -47.64 31.75
CA SER A 35 -10.58 -48.92 31.56
C SER A 35 -11.67 -50.01 31.51
N ARG A 36 -11.63 -50.91 30.54
CA ARG A 36 -12.19 -52.27 30.63
C ARG A 36 -11.31 -53.24 29.87
N THR A 37 -10.71 -54.11 30.63
CA THR A 37 -10.02 -55.34 30.22
C THR A 37 -11.04 -56.37 29.70
N ILE A 38 -10.86 -56.87 28.48
CA ILE A 38 -11.50 -58.10 28.01
C ILE A 38 -10.47 -58.87 27.23
N ILE A 39 -10.22 -60.11 27.70
CA ILE A 39 -9.44 -61.16 27.06
C ILE A 39 -10.32 -61.85 25.98
N ALA A 40 -9.85 -61.95 24.74
CA ALA A 40 -10.39 -62.89 23.77
C ALA A 40 -9.41 -63.23 22.66
N VAL A 41 -8.96 -64.46 22.68
CA VAL A 41 -8.87 -65.45 21.65
C VAL A 41 -8.43 -65.05 20.24
N THR A 42 -7.26 -65.57 19.88
CA THR A 42 -6.61 -65.53 18.56
C THR A 42 -7.37 -66.29 17.49
N THR A 43 -7.67 -65.62 16.40
CA THR A 43 -7.82 -66.25 15.07
C THR A 43 -7.01 -65.41 14.08
N SER A 44 -5.92 -65.98 13.57
CA SER A 44 -5.04 -65.34 12.59
C SER A 44 -5.73 -65.35 11.22
N VAL A 45 -6.23 -64.16 10.81
CA VAL A 45 -6.57 -63.86 9.42
C VAL A 45 -5.53 -62.89 8.89
N THR A 46 -4.67 -63.40 8.01
CA THR A 46 -3.67 -62.61 7.30
C THR A 46 -4.41 -61.74 6.28
N MET A 47 -4.81 -60.52 6.69
CA MET A 47 -5.24 -59.49 5.77
C MET A 47 -3.99 -58.75 5.30
N LEU A 48 -3.73 -58.82 3.98
CA LEU A 48 -2.83 -57.88 3.31
C LEU A 48 -3.42 -56.47 3.46
N ALA A 49 -2.97 -55.76 4.50
CA ALA A 49 -3.28 -54.34 4.64
C ALA A 49 -2.51 -53.59 3.56
N GLY A 50 -3.19 -53.26 2.48
CA GLY A 50 -2.68 -52.25 1.54
C GLY A 50 -2.42 -50.96 2.31
N VAL A 51 -1.16 -50.59 2.47
CA VAL A 51 -0.77 -49.29 3.02
C VAL A 51 -1.20 -48.24 1.98
N ALA A 52 -2.41 -47.71 2.13
CA ALA A 52 -2.78 -46.49 1.44
C ALA A 52 -1.89 -45.38 1.98
N THR A 53 -0.78 -45.12 1.32
CA THR A 53 0.00 -43.90 1.53
C THR A 53 -0.87 -42.74 1.12
N THR A 54 -1.56 -42.13 2.07
CA THR A 54 -2.15 -40.81 1.85
C THR A 54 -0.98 -39.84 1.64
N ALA A 55 -0.66 -39.57 0.38
CA ALA A 55 0.26 -38.52 0.04
C ALA A 55 -0.30 -37.23 0.67
N ALA A 56 0.39 -36.70 1.68
CA ALA A 56 0.09 -35.38 2.18
C ALA A 56 0.07 -34.42 0.97
N PRO A 57 -0.91 -33.52 0.87
CA PRO A 57 -0.93 -32.55 -0.22
C PRO A 57 0.40 -31.83 -0.23
N SER A 58 1.18 -32.00 -1.30
CA SER A 58 2.42 -31.27 -1.48
C SER A 58 2.01 -29.80 -1.57
N GLN A 59 2.26 -29.03 -0.52
CA GLN A 59 2.11 -27.59 -0.60
C GLN A 59 3.05 -27.11 -1.70
N ALA A 60 2.48 -26.67 -2.81
CA ALA A 60 3.26 -26.08 -3.89
C ALA A 60 4.12 -24.96 -3.31
N LEU A 61 5.44 -25.05 -3.53
CA LEU A 61 6.38 -24.07 -3.03
C LEU A 61 6.01 -22.69 -3.59
N ASP A 62 5.68 -21.73 -2.73
CA ASP A 62 5.38 -20.37 -3.14
C ASP A 62 6.68 -19.66 -3.56
N LEU A 63 6.95 -19.67 -4.86
CA LEU A 63 8.13 -19.07 -5.48
C LEU A 63 7.98 -17.56 -5.71
N ARG A 64 6.87 -16.95 -5.31
CA ARG A 64 6.69 -15.51 -5.45
C ARG A 64 7.69 -14.75 -4.57
N PRO A 65 8.34 -13.69 -5.11
CA PRO A 65 9.24 -12.86 -4.33
C PRO A 65 8.58 -12.32 -3.06
N LYS A 66 9.28 -12.45 -1.93
CA LYS A 66 8.86 -11.95 -0.62
C LYS A 66 9.37 -10.54 -0.42
N GLY A 67 8.57 -9.69 0.19
CA GLY A 67 8.95 -8.34 0.60
C GLY A 67 8.46 -7.98 1.98
N VAL A 68 9.03 -6.93 2.51
CA VAL A 68 8.57 -6.25 3.73
C VAL A 68 8.24 -4.80 3.41
N ASP A 69 7.33 -4.18 4.17
CA ASP A 69 7.25 -2.73 4.17
C ASP A 69 7.50 -2.17 5.56
N VAL A 70 8.24 -1.06 5.59
CA VAL A 70 8.78 -0.49 6.83
C VAL A 70 8.56 1.01 6.92
N ALA A 71 8.30 1.46 8.14
CA ALA A 71 8.20 2.86 8.54
C ALA A 71 9.06 3.11 9.78
N SER A 72 8.86 4.23 10.45
CA SER A 72 9.52 4.52 11.73
C SER A 72 9.16 3.53 12.86
N HIS A 73 8.01 2.85 12.75
CA HIS A 73 7.56 1.85 13.72
C HIS A 73 8.50 0.64 13.83
N GLN A 74 9.23 0.30 12.76
CA GLN A 74 10.18 -0.80 12.76
C GLN A 74 11.53 -0.44 13.40
N HIS A 75 11.62 0.77 13.97
CA HIS A 75 12.81 1.30 14.63
C HIS A 75 12.56 1.64 16.12
N PRO A 76 12.05 0.71 16.95
CA PRO A 76 11.81 0.99 18.35
C PRO A 76 13.12 1.44 19.02
N PHE A 77 13.07 2.53 19.77
CA PHE A 77 14.23 3.14 20.41
C PHE A 77 15.40 3.49 19.46
N GLY A 78 15.11 3.69 18.16
CA GLY A 78 16.14 3.99 17.15
C GLY A 78 16.93 2.77 16.68
N THR A 79 16.47 1.55 16.98
CA THR A 79 17.13 0.32 16.49
C THR A 79 17.17 0.28 14.97
N ARG A 80 18.28 -0.26 14.44
CA ARG A 80 18.44 -0.39 12.98
C ARG A 80 17.86 -1.70 12.49
N VAL A 81 17.34 -1.68 11.27
CA VAL A 81 17.02 -2.92 10.53
C VAL A 81 18.32 -3.52 9.99
N ASP A 82 18.57 -4.79 10.28
CA ASP A 82 19.62 -5.56 9.64
C ASP A 82 19.13 -6.11 8.31
N TRP A 83 19.25 -5.31 7.26
CA TRP A 83 18.83 -5.65 5.91
C TRP A 83 19.54 -6.87 5.32
N ARG A 84 20.77 -7.17 5.78
CA ARG A 84 21.47 -8.39 5.39
C ARG A 84 20.74 -9.62 5.91
N GLN A 85 20.35 -9.62 7.19
CA GLN A 85 19.55 -10.70 7.76
C GLN A 85 18.18 -10.82 7.05
N VAL A 86 17.50 -9.72 6.79
CA VAL A 86 16.26 -9.71 6.02
C VAL A 86 16.46 -10.41 4.66
N ARG A 87 17.52 -10.04 3.93
CA ARG A 87 17.84 -10.64 2.63
C ARG A 87 18.16 -12.14 2.72
N LEU A 88 18.95 -12.56 3.71
CA LEU A 88 19.32 -13.95 3.94
C LEU A 88 18.12 -14.83 4.31
N ASN A 89 17.05 -14.24 4.88
CA ASN A 89 15.79 -14.93 5.16
C ASN A 89 14.81 -14.95 3.98
N GLY A 90 15.32 -14.67 2.76
CA GLY A 90 14.60 -14.85 1.51
C GLY A 90 13.71 -13.69 1.09
N TYR A 91 13.81 -12.53 1.74
CA TYR A 91 13.13 -11.32 1.29
C TYR A 91 13.94 -10.63 0.20
N SER A 92 13.28 -10.20 -0.86
CA SER A 92 13.92 -9.72 -2.10
C SER A 92 13.67 -8.24 -2.34
N PHE A 93 12.62 -7.69 -1.75
CA PHE A 93 12.26 -6.29 -1.92
C PHE A 93 11.77 -5.67 -0.62
N ALA A 94 11.87 -4.36 -0.54
CA ALA A 94 11.39 -3.56 0.57
C ALA A 94 10.63 -2.34 0.06
N LEU A 95 9.50 -2.04 0.67
CA LEU A 95 8.76 -0.80 0.48
C LEU A 95 8.99 0.06 1.72
N ILE A 96 9.54 1.26 1.55
CA ILE A 96 10.00 2.10 2.64
C ILE A 96 9.19 3.37 2.68
N LYS A 97 8.52 3.66 3.81
CA LYS A 97 7.84 4.94 4.01
C LYS A 97 8.85 6.07 3.85
N ALA A 98 8.61 6.97 2.91
CA ALA A 98 9.43 8.15 2.73
C ALA A 98 8.81 9.36 3.44
N THR A 99 7.54 9.64 3.15
CA THR A 99 6.88 10.85 3.61
C THR A 99 5.43 10.60 4.03
N GLU A 100 4.84 11.56 4.74
CA GLU A 100 3.43 11.62 5.07
C GLU A 100 2.96 13.08 5.06
N GLY A 101 1.81 13.35 4.45
CA GLY A 101 1.30 14.72 4.38
C GLY A 101 2.30 15.68 3.73
N THR A 102 2.21 16.96 4.08
CA THR A 102 3.03 18.01 3.44
C THR A 102 4.37 18.28 4.13
N GLN A 103 4.66 17.64 5.28
CA GLN A 103 5.81 18.03 6.11
C GLN A 103 6.60 16.86 6.70
N TYR A 104 5.95 15.71 6.96
CA TYR A 104 6.65 14.61 7.60
C TYR A 104 7.53 13.86 6.61
N THR A 105 8.80 13.74 6.94
CA THR A 105 9.75 12.82 6.32
C THR A 105 10.14 11.76 7.34
N ASN A 106 10.11 10.49 6.96
CA ASN A 106 10.51 9.39 7.84
C ASN A 106 12.00 9.54 8.18
N PRO A 107 12.36 9.72 9.48
CA PRO A 107 13.74 9.95 9.87
C PRO A 107 14.69 8.80 9.55
N PHE A 108 14.16 7.59 9.33
CA PHE A 108 14.92 6.40 8.97
C PHE A 108 14.93 6.12 7.47
N PHE A 109 14.29 6.96 6.64
CA PHE A 109 14.11 6.71 5.21
C PHE A 109 15.45 6.52 4.49
N GLU A 110 16.34 7.49 4.55
CA GLU A 110 17.62 7.45 3.85
C GLU A 110 18.53 6.33 4.34
N GLN A 111 18.51 6.04 5.64
CA GLN A 111 19.26 4.93 6.19
C GLN A 111 18.76 3.60 5.65
N ASN A 112 17.44 3.35 5.74
CA ASN A 112 16.84 2.11 5.24
C ASN A 112 17.09 1.95 3.74
N ARG A 113 16.85 3.00 2.93
CA ARG A 113 17.06 2.97 1.49
C ARG A 113 18.50 2.57 1.13
N ARG A 114 19.46 3.21 1.76
CA ARG A 114 20.89 2.93 1.53
C ARG A 114 21.30 1.52 1.97
N GLU A 115 20.89 1.11 3.16
CA GLU A 115 21.31 -0.17 3.75
C GLU A 115 20.61 -1.36 3.05
N ALA A 116 19.34 -1.24 2.70
CA ALA A 116 18.63 -2.24 1.93
C ALA A 116 19.23 -2.43 0.53
N ARG A 117 19.58 -1.33 -0.18
CA ARG A 117 20.32 -1.44 -1.47
C ARG A 117 21.63 -2.16 -1.34
N ARG A 118 22.43 -1.85 -0.31
CA ARG A 118 23.71 -2.54 -0.04
C ARG A 118 23.52 -4.03 0.20
N SER A 119 22.34 -4.43 0.65
CA SER A 119 21.96 -5.82 0.87
C SER A 119 21.28 -6.46 -0.36
N ALA A 120 21.41 -5.85 -1.55
CA ALA A 120 20.82 -6.31 -2.81
C ALA A 120 19.28 -6.50 -2.74
N MET A 121 18.59 -5.64 -2.00
CA MET A 121 17.13 -5.55 -2.02
C MET A 121 16.68 -4.63 -3.16
N ILE A 122 15.58 -4.98 -3.82
CA ILE A 122 14.86 -4.07 -4.71
C ILE A 122 14.03 -3.13 -3.84
N ILE A 123 14.11 -1.81 -4.09
CA ILE A 123 13.50 -0.80 -3.23
C ILE A 123 12.29 -0.20 -3.91
N GLY A 124 11.17 -0.14 -3.18
CA GLY A 124 10.06 0.76 -3.41
C GLY A 124 9.97 1.79 -2.29
N THR A 125 9.32 2.90 -2.57
CA THR A 125 9.05 3.91 -1.55
C THR A 125 7.57 4.25 -1.55
N TYR A 126 7.04 4.74 -0.42
CA TYR A 126 5.65 5.17 -0.37
C TYR A 126 5.46 6.47 0.39
N HIS A 127 4.41 7.18 -0.02
CA HIS A 127 3.89 8.38 0.60
C HIS A 127 2.54 8.08 1.23
N TYR A 128 2.40 8.28 2.54
CA TYR A 128 1.13 8.17 3.23
C TYR A 128 0.29 9.44 3.02
N ALA A 129 -0.85 9.29 2.40
CA ALA A 129 -1.73 10.39 2.03
C ALA A 129 -2.42 11.02 3.23
N ARG A 130 -2.49 12.35 3.24
CA ARG A 130 -3.33 13.15 4.12
C ARG A 130 -4.27 14.01 3.27
N PRO A 131 -5.45 13.50 2.87
CA PRO A 131 -6.31 14.19 1.90
C PRO A 131 -6.93 15.50 2.41
N ASP A 132 -6.85 15.80 3.70
CA ASP A 132 -7.15 17.11 4.29
C ASP A 132 -6.14 18.19 3.92
N GLN A 133 -4.98 17.80 3.33
CA GLN A 133 -3.91 18.69 2.92
C GLN A 133 -3.76 18.70 1.40
N SER A 134 -2.99 19.67 0.88
CA SER A 134 -2.79 19.86 -0.57
C SER A 134 -2.13 18.65 -1.26
N PRO A 135 -2.77 18.03 -2.26
CA PRO A 135 -2.20 16.92 -3.02
C PRO A 135 -0.94 17.31 -3.80
N ILE A 136 -0.88 18.54 -4.33
CA ILE A 136 0.31 19.02 -5.04
C ILE A 136 1.50 19.13 -4.10
N ARG A 137 1.31 19.74 -2.93
CA ARG A 137 2.40 19.89 -1.97
C ARG A 137 2.92 18.53 -1.50
N GLN A 138 2.02 17.59 -1.26
CA GLN A 138 2.39 16.23 -0.87
C GLN A 138 3.16 15.51 -1.98
N ALA A 139 2.68 15.59 -3.22
CA ALA A 139 3.36 14.97 -4.36
C ALA A 139 4.75 15.56 -4.59
N LEU A 140 4.91 16.88 -4.48
CA LEU A 140 6.22 17.55 -4.62
C LEU A 140 7.15 17.21 -3.45
N HIS A 141 6.66 17.26 -2.19
CA HIS A 141 7.43 16.86 -1.02
C HIS A 141 7.94 15.42 -1.13
N TYR A 142 7.07 14.52 -1.58
CA TYR A 142 7.45 13.12 -1.81
C TYR A 142 8.48 13.00 -2.94
N ALA A 143 8.23 13.61 -4.10
CA ALA A 143 9.14 13.59 -5.23
C ALA A 143 10.55 14.08 -4.87
N ASP A 144 10.63 15.19 -4.13
CA ASP A 144 11.91 15.79 -3.71
C ASP A 144 12.62 14.90 -2.67
N THR A 145 11.89 14.29 -1.74
CA THR A 145 12.45 13.35 -0.75
C THR A 145 13.02 12.09 -1.39
N ILE A 146 12.33 11.51 -2.36
CA ILE A 146 12.77 10.29 -3.03
C ILE A 146 13.71 10.57 -4.22
N GLN A 147 13.93 11.86 -4.56
CA GLN A 147 14.70 12.27 -5.74
C GLN A 147 14.18 11.61 -7.02
N CYS A 148 12.84 11.50 -7.13
CA CYS A 148 12.16 10.79 -8.21
C CYS A 148 12.67 9.36 -8.45
N GLN A 149 13.25 8.73 -7.42
CA GLN A 149 13.84 7.38 -7.52
C GLN A 149 14.82 7.30 -8.70
N ASP A 150 15.90 8.03 -8.58
CA ASP A 150 16.96 8.17 -9.59
C ASP A 150 17.68 6.86 -9.94
N ASN A 151 17.55 5.84 -9.10
CA ASN A 151 18.13 4.52 -9.36
C ASN A 151 17.19 3.69 -10.26
N PRO A 152 17.70 3.19 -11.40
CA PRO A 152 16.90 2.38 -12.34
C PRO A 152 16.42 1.04 -11.76
N LEU A 153 16.93 0.62 -10.60
CA LEU A 153 16.49 -0.59 -9.90
C LEU A 153 15.43 -0.33 -8.83
N ASP A 154 14.97 0.90 -8.67
CA ASP A 154 13.87 1.22 -7.75
C ASP A 154 12.52 0.98 -8.42
N MET A 155 11.57 0.47 -7.66
CA MET A 155 10.17 0.33 -8.11
C MET A 155 9.53 1.70 -8.35
N PRO A 156 8.43 1.79 -9.10
CA PRO A 156 7.64 3.02 -9.18
C PRO A 156 7.28 3.56 -7.80
N PRO A 157 7.20 4.90 -7.62
CA PRO A 157 6.77 5.49 -6.37
C PRO A 157 5.32 5.08 -6.04
N VAL A 158 4.96 5.05 -4.76
CA VAL A 158 3.64 4.59 -4.31
C VAL A 158 2.89 5.70 -3.60
N LEU A 159 1.64 5.93 -4.01
CA LEU A 159 0.64 6.64 -3.21
C LEU A 159 -0.07 5.63 -2.30
N ASP A 160 0.13 5.76 -1.01
CA ASP A 160 -0.60 5.05 0.02
C ASP A 160 -1.83 5.87 0.42
N ILE A 161 -3.02 5.41 -0.02
CA ILE A 161 -4.29 6.08 0.25
C ILE A 161 -5.29 5.16 0.94
N GLU A 162 -5.52 5.43 2.22
CA GLU A 162 -6.34 4.61 3.11
C GLU A 162 -7.15 5.46 4.12
N THR A 163 -7.09 6.78 3.99
CA THR A 163 -7.88 7.72 4.78
C THR A 163 -8.54 8.75 3.89
N THR A 164 -9.71 9.24 4.31
CA THR A 164 -10.45 10.25 3.54
C THR A 164 -10.01 11.69 3.83
N GLY A 165 -9.35 11.94 4.97
CA GLY A 165 -9.09 13.30 5.45
C GLY A 165 -10.36 14.14 5.60
N GLY A 166 -11.54 13.51 5.77
CA GLY A 166 -12.84 14.17 5.82
C GLY A 166 -13.44 14.54 4.44
N LEU A 167 -12.78 14.17 3.35
CA LEU A 167 -13.31 14.39 2.00
C LEU A 167 -14.38 13.37 1.64
N GLY A 168 -15.44 13.85 0.98
CA GLY A 168 -16.40 12.97 0.32
C GLY A 168 -15.79 12.29 -0.92
N PRO A 169 -16.42 11.21 -1.44
CA PRO A 169 -15.83 10.36 -2.46
C PRO A 169 -15.37 11.08 -3.72
N ILE A 170 -16.16 12.04 -4.24
CA ILE A 170 -15.80 12.78 -5.47
C ILE A 170 -14.56 13.65 -5.25
N LEU A 171 -14.48 14.34 -4.10
CA LEU A 171 -13.32 15.18 -3.78
C LEU A 171 -12.08 14.34 -3.50
N LEU A 172 -12.25 13.18 -2.88
CA LEU A 172 -11.16 12.23 -2.64
C LEU A 172 -10.59 11.67 -3.95
N GLN A 173 -11.46 11.33 -4.91
CA GLN A 173 -11.04 10.91 -6.25
C GLN A 173 -10.30 12.04 -6.98
N ALA A 174 -10.81 13.28 -6.91
CA ALA A 174 -10.14 14.44 -7.49
C ALA A 174 -8.78 14.70 -6.83
N TRP A 175 -8.70 14.61 -5.52
CA TRP A 175 -7.46 14.71 -4.75
C TRP A 175 -6.42 13.68 -5.22
N THR A 176 -6.85 12.42 -5.31
CA THR A 176 -6.01 11.31 -5.77
C THR A 176 -5.49 11.55 -7.19
N ALA A 177 -6.37 11.96 -8.12
CA ALA A 177 -6.00 12.25 -9.49
C ALA A 177 -4.95 13.38 -9.58
N VAL A 178 -5.09 14.43 -8.78
CA VAL A 178 -4.14 15.55 -8.76
C VAL A 178 -2.79 15.11 -8.20
N PHE A 179 -2.77 14.33 -7.11
CA PHE A 179 -1.53 13.79 -6.56
C PHE A 179 -0.78 12.96 -7.59
N LEU A 180 -1.45 11.95 -8.18
CA LEU A 180 -0.86 11.06 -9.18
C LEU A 180 -0.33 11.84 -10.37
N ASN A 181 -1.13 12.78 -10.90
CA ASN A 181 -0.72 13.58 -12.06
C ASN A 181 0.52 14.44 -11.75
N THR A 182 0.53 15.10 -10.57
CA THR A 182 1.66 15.93 -10.16
C THR A 182 2.93 15.11 -10.03
N LEU A 183 2.84 13.94 -9.37
CA LEU A 183 3.99 13.07 -9.16
C LEU A 183 4.49 12.45 -10.46
N ASN A 184 3.56 11.97 -11.32
CA ASN A 184 3.90 11.36 -12.60
C ASN A 184 4.60 12.35 -13.53
N ILE A 185 4.11 13.60 -13.61
CA ILE A 185 4.76 14.66 -14.40
C ILE A 185 6.14 14.99 -13.81
N ARG A 186 6.23 15.15 -12.49
CA ARG A 186 7.48 15.56 -11.83
C ARG A 186 8.58 14.50 -11.98
N CYS A 187 8.21 13.21 -11.91
CA CYS A 187 9.18 12.11 -11.88
C CYS A 187 9.26 11.29 -13.16
N GLY A 188 8.44 11.57 -14.16
CA GLY A 188 8.49 10.84 -15.41
C GLY A 188 8.16 9.35 -15.27
N THR A 189 7.24 8.97 -14.37
CA THR A 189 6.90 7.57 -14.08
C THR A 189 5.44 7.41 -13.70
N ASN A 190 4.92 6.19 -13.79
CA ASN A 190 3.57 5.87 -13.31
C ASN A 190 3.63 5.52 -11.82
N THR A 191 2.86 6.23 -11.01
CA THR A 191 2.73 5.97 -9.58
C THR A 191 1.87 4.74 -9.34
N MET A 192 2.33 3.84 -8.46
CA MET A 192 1.54 2.73 -7.93
C MET A 192 0.58 3.22 -6.85
N ILE A 193 -0.55 2.55 -6.68
CA ILE A 193 -1.51 2.82 -5.59
C ILE A 193 -1.46 1.67 -4.59
N TYR A 194 -1.25 2.02 -3.29
CA TYR A 194 -1.57 1.15 -2.18
C TYR A 194 -2.91 1.53 -1.58
N THR A 195 -3.72 0.51 -1.30
CA THR A 195 -5.02 0.64 -0.64
C THR A 195 -5.50 -0.72 -0.13
N TYR A 196 -6.68 -0.76 0.53
CA TYR A 196 -7.34 -2.01 0.89
C TYR A 196 -8.78 -2.07 0.36
N PRO A 197 -9.36 -3.27 0.15
CA PRO A 197 -10.63 -3.44 -0.57
C PRO A 197 -11.80 -2.68 0.03
N HIS A 198 -11.92 -2.66 1.36
CA HIS A 198 -13.04 -1.97 2.02
C HIS A 198 -12.98 -0.47 1.77
N PHE A 199 -11.82 0.16 1.99
CA PHE A 199 -11.66 1.60 1.75
C PHE A 199 -12.00 1.99 0.31
N TRP A 200 -11.48 1.24 -0.65
CA TRP A 200 -11.72 1.56 -2.06
C TRP A 200 -13.19 1.40 -2.45
N ARG A 201 -13.86 0.36 -1.95
CA ARG A 201 -15.28 0.13 -2.23
C ARG A 201 -16.19 1.16 -1.59
N THR A 202 -15.86 1.62 -0.38
CA THR A 202 -16.71 2.55 0.39
C THR A 202 -16.31 4.01 0.16
N ALA A 203 -15.12 4.44 0.57
CA ALA A 203 -14.67 5.82 0.52
C ALA A 203 -14.44 6.31 -0.92
N MET A 204 -13.93 5.44 -1.81
CA MET A 204 -13.68 5.73 -3.22
C MET A 204 -14.85 5.33 -4.13
N ARG A 205 -15.99 4.86 -3.58
CA ARG A 205 -17.15 4.37 -4.36
C ARG A 205 -16.79 3.33 -5.42
N ASN A 206 -15.79 2.50 -5.12
CA ASN A 206 -15.30 1.47 -6.04
C ASN A 206 -14.96 2.00 -7.45
N THR A 207 -14.49 3.24 -7.56
CA THR A 207 -14.22 3.89 -8.85
C THR A 207 -13.18 3.12 -9.67
N PRO A 208 -13.41 2.90 -10.97
CA PRO A 208 -12.43 2.29 -11.87
C PRO A 208 -11.40 3.30 -12.44
N LEU A 209 -11.51 4.59 -12.10
CA LEU A 209 -10.72 5.68 -12.70
C LEU A 209 -9.21 5.49 -12.57
N PHE A 210 -8.77 4.68 -11.62
CA PHE A 210 -7.35 4.49 -11.30
C PHE A 210 -6.85 3.07 -11.60
N SER A 211 -7.67 2.23 -12.25
CA SER A 211 -7.31 0.83 -12.55
C SER A 211 -6.12 0.67 -13.51
N PHE A 212 -5.70 1.75 -14.15
CA PHE A 212 -4.48 1.80 -14.94
C PHE A 212 -3.20 1.79 -14.08
N ALA A 213 -3.27 2.28 -12.85
CA ALA A 213 -2.13 2.30 -11.94
C ALA A 213 -1.81 0.89 -11.44
N PRO A 214 -0.53 0.52 -11.28
CA PRO A 214 -0.18 -0.72 -10.61
C PRO A 214 -0.77 -0.76 -9.20
N LEU A 215 -1.33 -1.90 -8.80
CA LEU A 215 -1.99 -2.05 -7.50
C LEU A 215 -1.09 -2.77 -6.50
N TRP A 216 -0.84 -2.14 -5.35
CA TRP A 216 -0.42 -2.79 -4.13
C TRP A 216 -1.63 -2.87 -3.19
N ILE A 217 -2.09 -4.06 -2.88
CA ILE A 217 -3.32 -4.27 -2.12
C ILE A 217 -3.05 -4.93 -0.77
N ALA A 218 -3.58 -4.35 0.30
CA ALA A 218 -3.63 -5.00 1.61
C ALA A 218 -4.93 -5.80 1.72
N ASP A 219 -4.79 -7.11 1.96
CA ASP A 219 -5.95 -7.99 2.14
C ASP A 219 -5.54 -9.20 2.99
N TYR A 220 -5.82 -9.12 4.30
CA TYR A 220 -5.42 -10.11 5.31
C TYR A 220 -6.48 -11.21 5.44
N ASN A 221 -6.69 -11.93 4.35
CA ASN A 221 -7.79 -12.91 4.21
C ASN A 221 -7.41 -14.36 4.55
N GLY A 222 -6.15 -14.61 4.95
CA GLY A 222 -5.65 -15.94 5.28
C GLY A 222 -5.53 -16.91 4.08
N GLN A 223 -5.72 -16.42 2.86
CA GLN A 223 -5.60 -17.20 1.63
C GLN A 223 -4.19 -17.10 1.04
N ASP A 224 -4.00 -17.71 -0.14
CA ASP A 224 -2.75 -17.64 -0.90
C ASP A 224 -2.69 -16.45 -1.88
N ARG A 225 -3.76 -15.66 -1.98
CA ARG A 225 -3.93 -14.52 -2.89
C ARG A 225 -4.98 -13.55 -2.36
N PRO A 226 -5.01 -12.30 -2.88
CA PRO A 226 -6.08 -11.36 -2.56
C PRO A 226 -7.45 -11.87 -2.97
N SER A 227 -8.47 -11.45 -2.23
CA SER A 227 -9.88 -11.74 -2.50
C SER A 227 -10.30 -11.24 -3.88
N LYS A 228 -11.14 -11.99 -4.55
CA LYS A 228 -11.73 -11.61 -5.83
C LYS A 228 -13.23 -11.30 -5.68
N PRO A 229 -13.79 -10.36 -6.47
CA PRO A 229 -13.12 -9.47 -7.41
C PRO A 229 -12.28 -8.40 -6.69
N LEU A 230 -11.18 -7.96 -7.32
CA LEU A 230 -10.42 -6.82 -6.85
C LEU A 230 -11.29 -5.55 -6.88
N PRO A 231 -11.06 -4.56 -6.01
CA PRO A 231 -11.82 -3.31 -6.05
C PRO A 231 -11.48 -2.49 -7.31
N GLY A 232 -12.27 -1.46 -7.59
CA GLY A 232 -11.94 -0.40 -8.55
C GLY A 232 -11.65 -0.83 -9.97
N GLY A 233 -12.17 -1.97 -10.42
CA GLY A 233 -11.96 -2.45 -11.79
C GLY A 233 -10.54 -2.97 -12.07
N TRP A 234 -9.67 -3.10 -11.08
CA TRP A 234 -8.40 -3.77 -11.27
C TRP A 234 -8.59 -5.24 -11.62
N THR A 235 -7.94 -5.69 -12.67
CA THR A 235 -7.95 -7.11 -13.10
C THR A 235 -6.79 -7.91 -12.49
N SER A 236 -5.73 -7.22 -12.07
CA SER A 236 -4.55 -7.82 -11.45
C SER A 236 -3.97 -6.91 -10.37
N TRP A 237 -3.19 -7.51 -9.49
CA TRP A 237 -2.38 -6.81 -8.50
C TRP A 237 -0.89 -7.00 -8.80
N LYS A 238 -0.04 -6.10 -8.31
CA LYS A 238 1.43 -6.21 -8.41
C LYS A 238 2.05 -6.66 -7.10
N ILE A 239 1.60 -6.08 -5.99
CA ILE A 239 2.06 -6.44 -4.66
C ILE A 239 0.83 -6.71 -3.79
N TRP A 240 0.93 -7.71 -2.94
CA TRP A 240 -0.09 -8.05 -1.96
C TRP A 240 0.53 -8.04 -0.56
N GLN A 241 0.05 -7.14 0.28
CA GLN A 241 0.33 -7.14 1.71
C GLN A 241 -0.68 -8.09 2.37
N TYR A 242 -0.18 -9.22 2.89
CA TYR A 242 -1.06 -10.30 3.34
C TYR A 242 -1.14 -10.42 4.86
N THR A 243 -0.30 -9.73 5.61
CA THR A 243 -0.34 -9.63 7.07
C THR A 243 0.45 -8.43 7.57
N SER A 244 0.04 -7.88 8.71
CA SER A 244 0.75 -6.85 9.47
C SER A 244 1.42 -7.41 10.74
N LEU A 245 1.46 -8.73 10.90
CA LEU A 245 1.96 -9.40 12.10
C LEU A 245 3.21 -10.26 11.81
N GLY A 246 3.97 -9.91 10.78
CA GLY A 246 5.17 -10.62 10.42
C GLY A 246 6.29 -10.46 11.44
N GLN A 247 7.09 -11.52 11.59
CA GLN A 247 8.34 -11.50 12.33
C GLN A 247 9.46 -11.90 11.37
N VAL A 248 10.42 -11.01 11.20
CA VAL A 248 11.50 -11.20 10.22
C VAL A 248 12.85 -11.02 10.92
N PRO A 249 13.74 -12.01 10.87
CA PRO A 249 15.09 -11.83 11.39
C PRO A 249 15.77 -10.60 10.77
N GLY A 250 16.27 -9.72 11.62
CA GLY A 250 16.81 -8.42 11.23
C GLY A 250 15.88 -7.24 11.46
N ILE A 251 14.60 -7.47 11.81
CA ILE A 251 13.64 -6.41 12.17
C ILE A 251 13.18 -6.64 13.60
N SER A 252 13.36 -5.66 14.48
CA SER A 252 13.10 -5.81 15.92
C SER A 252 11.62 -5.69 16.30
N ALA A 253 10.77 -5.21 15.41
CA ALA A 253 9.33 -5.06 15.63
C ALA A 253 8.54 -5.95 14.65
N VAL A 254 7.24 -6.09 14.90
CA VAL A 254 6.34 -6.68 13.88
C VAL A 254 6.39 -5.85 12.60
N VAL A 255 6.25 -6.52 11.47
CA VAL A 255 6.40 -5.90 10.16
C VAL A 255 5.39 -6.47 9.17
N ASP A 256 4.96 -5.61 8.26
CA ASP A 256 4.06 -5.99 7.18
C ASP A 256 4.79 -6.87 6.15
N LEU A 257 4.13 -7.96 5.75
CA LEU A 257 4.69 -8.92 4.80
C LEU A 257 3.96 -8.89 3.48
N ASN A 258 4.76 -8.95 2.41
CA ASN A 258 4.32 -8.76 1.05
C ASN A 258 4.71 -9.92 0.13
N ARG A 259 3.89 -10.14 -0.92
CA ARG A 259 4.18 -11.01 -2.06
C ARG A 259 4.11 -10.19 -3.34
N PHE A 260 5.07 -10.40 -4.22
CA PHE A 260 5.00 -9.86 -5.58
C PHE A 260 4.24 -10.83 -6.49
N ASN A 261 3.35 -10.32 -7.33
CA ASN A 261 2.57 -11.13 -8.30
C ASN A 261 3.40 -11.40 -9.54
N GLY A 262 4.17 -12.46 -9.52
CA GLY A 262 5.07 -12.87 -10.57
C GLY A 262 6.37 -13.46 -10.04
N GLY A 263 7.32 -13.72 -10.92
CA GLY A 263 8.65 -14.20 -10.58
C GLY A 263 9.66 -13.06 -10.37
N TYR A 264 10.91 -13.41 -10.07
CA TYR A 264 12.00 -12.45 -9.86
C TYR A 264 12.31 -11.60 -11.10
N VAL A 265 12.13 -12.15 -12.30
CA VAL A 265 12.29 -11.40 -13.57
C VAL A 265 11.23 -10.29 -13.66
N GLY A 266 9.98 -10.60 -13.30
CA GLY A 266 8.90 -9.61 -13.26
C GLY A 266 9.12 -8.53 -12.21
N LEU A 267 9.66 -8.88 -11.04
CA LEU A 267 10.02 -7.94 -10.00
C LEU A 267 11.14 -6.99 -10.47
N ALA A 268 12.18 -7.52 -11.09
CA ALA A 268 13.27 -6.73 -11.68
C ALA A 268 12.75 -5.83 -12.82
N ALA A 269 11.88 -6.35 -13.69
CA ALA A 269 11.30 -5.56 -14.79
C ALA A 269 10.41 -4.42 -14.28
N MET A 270 9.79 -4.57 -13.12
CA MET A 270 9.00 -3.50 -12.51
C MET A 270 9.84 -2.32 -12.04
N SER A 271 11.12 -2.56 -11.71
CA SER A 271 12.07 -1.52 -11.31
C SER A 271 12.70 -0.78 -12.49
N LEU A 272 12.66 -1.34 -13.70
CA LEU A 272 13.11 -0.63 -14.88
C LEU A 272 12.09 0.48 -15.19
N ARG A 273 12.57 1.70 -15.46
CA ARG A 273 11.72 2.85 -15.78
C ARG A 273 10.75 2.48 -16.89
N GLN A 274 9.46 2.38 -16.57
CA GLN A 274 8.42 2.26 -17.57
C GLN A 274 8.25 3.64 -18.20
N GLU A 275 8.26 3.69 -19.54
CA GLU A 275 7.88 4.91 -20.25
C GLU A 275 6.54 5.43 -19.74
N LEU A 276 6.47 6.75 -19.56
CA LEU A 276 5.21 7.43 -19.24
C LEU A 276 4.15 7.04 -20.28
N VAL A 277 3.25 6.19 -19.88
CA VAL A 277 1.95 6.18 -20.54
C VAL A 277 1.23 7.43 -20.02
N PRO A 278 0.87 8.40 -20.87
CA PRO A 278 0.12 9.58 -20.45
C PRO A 278 -1.21 9.13 -19.86
N THR A 279 -1.29 9.09 -18.54
CA THR A 279 -2.42 8.51 -17.81
C THR A 279 -3.20 9.57 -17.06
N ILE A 280 -3.43 10.71 -17.69
CA ILE A 280 -4.67 11.39 -17.38
C ILE A 280 -5.73 10.59 -18.11
N PRO A 281 -6.76 10.02 -17.47
CA PRO A 281 -7.91 9.55 -18.21
C PRO A 281 -8.42 10.78 -18.97
N THR A 282 -8.06 10.90 -20.24
CA THR A 282 -8.75 11.77 -21.16
C THR A 282 -10.10 11.14 -21.31
N VAL A 283 -11.04 11.60 -20.54
CA VAL A 283 -12.42 11.17 -20.56
C VAL A 283 -12.96 11.56 -21.92
N SER A 284 -13.27 10.56 -22.74
CA SER A 284 -13.86 10.73 -24.05
C SER A 284 -15.24 11.42 -23.92
N VAL A 285 -15.58 12.26 -24.87
CA VAL A 285 -16.80 13.08 -24.88
C VAL A 285 -18.10 12.26 -24.96
N ASN A 286 -18.02 10.95 -25.25
CA ASN A 286 -19.16 10.06 -25.45
C ASN A 286 -19.56 9.32 -24.17
N GLY A 287 -19.96 10.06 -23.12
CA GLY A 287 -20.58 9.49 -21.92
C GLY A 287 -19.63 9.13 -20.78
N GLN A 288 -18.35 9.37 -20.90
CA GLN A 288 -17.37 9.18 -19.84
C GLN A 288 -17.01 10.51 -19.18
N TRP A 289 -16.81 10.50 -17.86
CA TRP A 289 -16.56 11.68 -17.03
C TRP A 289 -15.19 12.29 -17.29
N ARG A 290 -15.13 13.52 -17.81
CA ARG A 290 -13.89 14.31 -17.86
C ARG A 290 -13.76 15.11 -16.58
N ILE A 291 -12.64 14.97 -15.88
CA ILE A 291 -12.27 15.94 -14.83
C ILE A 291 -11.78 17.19 -15.56
N HIS A 292 -12.65 18.18 -15.72
CA HIS A 292 -12.31 19.43 -16.39
C HIS A 292 -11.16 20.12 -15.63
N PRO A 293 -10.10 20.65 -16.30
CA PRO A 293 -9.01 21.36 -15.64
C PRO A 293 -9.45 22.53 -14.75
N GLY A 294 -10.58 23.18 -15.09
CA GLY A 294 -11.21 24.21 -14.27
C GLY A 294 -11.81 23.65 -12.98
N PHE A 295 -12.43 22.47 -13.03
CA PHE A 295 -12.96 21.77 -11.85
C PHE A 295 -11.83 21.35 -10.92
N LEU A 296 -10.75 20.79 -11.45
CA LEU A 296 -9.56 20.47 -10.67
C LEU A 296 -8.97 21.68 -9.99
N ARG A 297 -8.83 22.84 -10.70
CA ARG A 297 -8.35 24.09 -10.12
C ARG A 297 -9.29 24.62 -9.04
N GLN A 298 -10.59 24.56 -9.25
CA GLN A 298 -11.59 25.00 -8.28
C GLN A 298 -11.63 24.09 -7.06
N THR A 299 -11.63 22.77 -7.25
CA THR A 299 -11.58 21.77 -6.18
C THR A 299 -10.31 21.91 -5.36
N MET A 300 -9.17 22.14 -6.02
CA MET A 300 -7.88 22.38 -5.37
C MET A 300 -7.86 23.62 -4.50
N ARG A 301 -8.41 24.76 -4.98
CA ARG A 301 -8.54 25.97 -4.16
C ARG A 301 -9.41 25.75 -2.92
N LEU A 302 -10.42 24.90 -3.01
CA LEU A 302 -11.35 24.63 -1.93
C LEU A 302 -10.74 23.68 -0.88
N VAL A 303 -9.98 22.66 -1.31
CA VAL A 303 -9.20 21.80 -0.43
C VAL A 303 -8.09 22.58 0.28
N GLN A 304 -7.43 23.51 -0.42
CA GLN A 304 -6.40 24.39 0.17
C GLN A 304 -6.95 25.33 1.25
N HIS A 305 -8.22 25.69 1.20
CA HIS A 305 -8.85 26.65 2.11
C HIS A 305 -9.76 25.99 3.16
N GLY A 306 -9.76 24.66 3.27
CA GLY A 306 -10.54 23.93 4.27
C GLY A 306 -12.06 24.10 4.20
N LYS A 307 -12.59 24.60 3.08
CA LYS A 307 -14.03 24.83 2.92
C LYS A 307 -14.74 23.56 2.47
N LYS A 308 -15.78 23.16 3.20
CA LYS A 308 -16.72 22.11 2.77
C LYS A 308 -17.41 22.53 1.48
N VAL A 309 -17.20 21.80 0.39
CA VAL A 309 -17.81 22.05 -0.90
C VAL A 309 -19.01 21.15 -1.09
N GLN A 310 -20.16 21.76 -1.35
CA GLN A 310 -21.29 21.05 -1.90
C GLN A 310 -21.13 20.95 -3.43
N PRO A 311 -21.22 19.78 -4.04
CA PRO A 311 -21.08 19.65 -5.47
C PRO A 311 -22.30 20.23 -6.19
N ARG A 312 -22.17 21.43 -6.77
CA ARG A 312 -23.06 21.85 -7.86
C ARG A 312 -22.57 21.19 -9.15
N MET A 313 -23.44 20.43 -9.79
CA MET A 313 -23.17 19.92 -11.12
C MET A 313 -22.98 21.08 -12.10
N VAL A 314 -21.75 21.30 -12.57
CA VAL A 314 -21.47 22.26 -13.63
C VAL A 314 -21.70 21.55 -14.96
N ARG A 315 -22.65 22.02 -15.75
CA ARG A 315 -22.84 21.58 -17.14
C ARG A 315 -21.57 21.86 -17.92
N ALA A 316 -21.09 20.86 -18.66
CA ALA A 316 -19.92 20.99 -19.52
C ALA A 316 -20.22 22.00 -20.65
N ASP A 317 -19.52 23.13 -20.64
CA ASP A 317 -19.47 24.05 -21.78
C ASP A 317 -18.46 23.52 -22.82
N THR A 318 -18.93 23.36 -24.04
CA THR A 318 -18.25 22.60 -25.11
C THR A 318 -17.23 23.40 -25.92
N ARG A 319 -16.77 24.56 -25.45
CA ARG A 319 -15.80 25.39 -26.16
C ARG A 319 -14.45 25.43 -25.44
N ILE A 320 -13.54 24.56 -25.84
CA ILE A 320 -12.12 24.61 -25.45
C ILE A 320 -11.27 24.78 -26.69
N SER A 321 -10.53 25.90 -26.75
CA SER A 321 -9.53 26.17 -27.77
C SER A 321 -8.35 25.17 -27.67
N PRO A 322 -7.81 24.67 -28.80
CA PRO A 322 -6.68 23.74 -28.83
C PRO A 322 -5.33 24.29 -28.35
N ASP A 323 -5.22 25.59 -28.12
CA ASP A 323 -3.93 26.25 -27.91
C ASP A 323 -3.34 26.16 -26.50
N LEU A 324 -3.99 25.47 -25.57
CA LEU A 324 -3.52 25.36 -24.17
C LEU A 324 -2.44 24.27 -23.91
N TYR A 325 -1.97 23.59 -24.96
CA TYR A 325 -1.01 22.49 -24.82
C TYR A 325 0.43 22.82 -25.24
N LYS A 326 0.75 24.06 -25.55
CA LYS A 326 2.13 24.47 -25.84
C LYS A 326 2.85 24.93 -24.56
N ILE A 327 3.23 23.99 -23.70
CA ILE A 327 4.27 24.25 -22.71
C ILE A 327 5.60 24.06 -23.42
N LYS A 328 6.27 25.19 -23.73
CA LYS A 328 7.65 25.17 -24.21
C LYS A 328 8.54 24.59 -23.11
N ALA A 329 9.23 23.49 -23.42
CA ALA A 329 10.38 23.04 -22.67
C ALA A 329 11.47 24.14 -22.73
N ARG A 330 11.91 24.59 -21.59
CA ARG A 330 13.20 25.26 -21.36
C ARG A 330 13.89 24.56 -20.21
#